data_48dff19b2d21aba41430b22f53b328f7
#
_entry.id   48dff19b2d21aba41430b22f53b328f7
#
_cell.length_a   1.000
_cell.length_b   1.000
_cell.length_c   1.000
_cell.angle_alpha   90.00
_cell.angle_beta   90.00
_cell.angle_gamma   90.00
#
_symmetry.space_group_name_H-M   'P 1'
#
loop_
_entity.id
_entity.type
_entity.pdbx_description
1 polymer ?
#
loop_
_entity_poly.entity_id
_entity_poly.type
_entity_poly.pdbx_seq_one_letter_code
_entity_poly.pdbx_strand_id
1 'polypeptide(L)'
;MVEKVSASTRERLLAAAEQLLLTEPYDEVSVRAVCAAAGANPAAVHYHFGSKEALVGALIEARLGPLWAEGLARATGGRDSVPAVVDTILAPFQELASDPLGRLHLRLLARFVLGRHLTSWQGPWFRMDSWTALLPELRASEAQRRWMLAFDLIIMRFGTPEIEDRGMSEPALTALRNFVVAGLTAPGEQP
;
A
#
# COMPACT_ATOMS: atom_id res chain seq x y z
N MET A 1 -12.48 33.64 11.28
CA MET A 1 -13.38 32.55 11.70
C MET A 1 -13.14 31.44 10.70
N VAL A 2 -12.29 30.46 11.06
CA VAL A 2 -11.94 29.34 10.17
C VAL A 2 -13.08 28.34 10.25
N GLU A 3 -13.81 28.19 9.16
CA GLU A 3 -14.88 27.22 9.01
C GLU A 3 -14.28 25.80 9.16
N LYS A 4 -14.63 25.15 10.28
CA LYS A 4 -14.19 23.78 10.58
C LYS A 4 -14.94 22.86 9.62
N VAL A 5 -14.35 22.56 8.47
CA VAL A 5 -14.89 21.57 7.53
C VAL A 5 -15.08 20.28 8.32
N SER A 6 -16.34 19.93 8.61
CA SER A 6 -16.69 18.68 9.28
C SER A 6 -16.26 17.51 8.40
N ALA A 7 -15.39 16.66 8.92
CA ALA A 7 -14.96 15.45 8.20
C ALA A 7 -16.19 14.64 7.74
N SER A 8 -16.16 14.18 6.50
CA SER A 8 -17.25 13.37 5.95
C SER A 8 -17.46 12.10 6.77
N THR A 9 -18.65 11.52 6.75
CA THR A 9 -18.92 10.24 7.46
C THR A 9 -17.95 9.16 6.98
N ARG A 10 -17.60 9.16 5.69
CA ARG A 10 -16.63 8.24 5.12
C ARG A 10 -15.26 8.40 5.79
N GLU A 11 -14.74 9.61 5.94
CA GLU A 11 -13.45 9.85 6.57
C GLU A 11 -13.48 9.54 8.08
N ARG A 12 -14.57 9.83 8.79
CA ARG A 12 -14.71 9.46 10.20
C ARG A 12 -14.66 7.92 10.38
N LEU A 13 -15.26 7.15 9.48
CA LEU A 13 -15.20 5.68 9.50
C LEU A 13 -13.78 5.16 9.24
N LEU A 14 -13.04 5.76 8.29
CA LEU A 14 -11.65 5.40 8.04
C LEU A 14 -10.78 5.70 9.27
N ALA A 15 -10.90 6.89 9.86
CA ALA A 15 -10.15 7.28 11.06
C ALA A 15 -10.49 6.39 12.27
N ALA A 16 -11.75 6.04 12.46
CA ALA A 16 -12.18 5.15 13.55
C ALA A 16 -11.62 3.72 13.37
N ALA A 17 -11.64 3.18 12.13
CA ALA A 17 -11.05 1.89 11.82
C ALA A 17 -9.54 1.89 12.08
N GLU A 18 -8.85 2.93 11.64
CA GLU A 18 -7.41 3.12 11.85
C GLU A 18 -7.03 3.11 13.34
N GLN A 19 -7.77 3.85 14.17
CA GLN A 19 -7.53 3.89 15.61
C GLN A 19 -7.77 2.53 16.32
N LEU A 20 -8.83 1.83 15.96
CA LEU A 20 -9.11 0.50 16.51
C LEU A 20 -8.01 -0.50 16.09
N LEU A 21 -7.60 -0.49 14.83
CA LEU A 21 -6.58 -1.39 14.28
C LEU A 21 -5.17 -1.13 14.84
N LEU A 22 -4.92 0.03 15.46
CA LEU A 22 -3.67 0.28 16.19
C LEU A 22 -3.55 -0.54 17.47
N THR A 23 -4.68 -0.86 18.11
CA THR A 23 -4.73 -1.50 19.43
C THR A 23 -5.30 -2.90 19.41
N GLU A 24 -6.05 -3.25 18.36
CA GLU A 24 -6.74 -4.53 18.24
C GLU A 24 -6.32 -5.25 16.94
N PRO A 25 -6.18 -6.59 16.97
CA PRO A 25 -5.95 -7.39 15.76
C PRO A 25 -7.08 -7.19 14.74
N TYR A 26 -6.73 -7.24 13.45
CA TYR A 26 -7.71 -7.07 12.37
C TYR A 26 -8.97 -7.94 12.57
N ASP A 27 -8.81 -9.20 12.97
CA ASP A 27 -9.94 -10.15 13.08
C ASP A 27 -10.89 -9.80 14.23
N GLU A 28 -10.42 -9.11 15.28
CA GLU A 28 -11.20 -8.70 16.44
C GLU A 28 -11.97 -7.39 16.21
N VAL A 29 -11.48 -6.50 15.34
CA VAL A 29 -12.18 -5.25 15.02
C VAL A 29 -13.47 -5.53 14.26
N SER A 30 -14.61 -5.19 14.84
CA SER A 30 -15.92 -5.38 14.22
C SER A 30 -16.41 -4.12 13.51
N VAL A 31 -17.21 -4.30 12.44
CA VAL A 31 -17.91 -3.20 11.74
C VAL A 31 -18.74 -2.35 12.71
N ARG A 32 -19.38 -2.99 13.70
CA ARG A 32 -20.19 -2.30 14.71
C ARG A 32 -19.33 -1.41 15.61
N ALA A 33 -18.15 -1.88 16.02
CA ALA A 33 -17.20 -1.09 16.81
C ALA A 33 -16.71 0.14 16.04
N VAL A 34 -16.39 -0.04 14.74
CA VAL A 34 -16.00 1.07 13.87
C VAL A 34 -17.11 2.12 13.74
N CYS A 35 -18.36 1.70 13.49
CA CYS A 35 -19.49 2.63 13.42
C CYS A 35 -19.68 3.39 14.73
N ALA A 36 -19.61 2.69 15.87
CA ALA A 36 -19.74 3.30 17.20
C ALA A 36 -18.64 4.33 17.48
N ALA A 37 -17.37 3.98 17.19
CA ALA A 37 -16.23 4.87 17.37
C ALA A 37 -16.30 6.10 16.43
N ALA A 38 -16.83 5.94 15.22
CA ALA A 38 -17.04 7.03 14.27
C ALA A 38 -18.26 7.92 14.62
N GLY A 39 -19.07 7.58 15.64
CA GLY A 39 -20.34 8.25 15.90
C GLY A 39 -21.31 8.16 14.70
N ALA A 40 -21.32 7.02 14.02
CA ALA A 40 -22.09 6.79 12.80
C ALA A 40 -23.19 5.72 13.02
N ASN A 41 -24.18 5.70 12.12
CA ASN A 41 -25.20 4.67 12.12
C ASN A 41 -24.55 3.27 11.93
N PRO A 42 -25.03 2.21 12.62
CA PRO A 42 -24.51 0.85 12.47
C PRO A 42 -24.45 0.31 11.03
N ALA A 43 -25.28 0.82 10.10
CA ALA A 43 -25.27 0.46 8.71
C ALA A 43 -24.27 1.28 7.85
N ALA A 44 -23.59 2.28 8.42
CA ALA A 44 -22.77 3.23 7.68
C ALA A 44 -21.61 2.56 6.91
N VAL A 45 -20.94 1.56 7.52
CA VAL A 45 -19.87 0.83 6.82
C VAL A 45 -20.41 0.09 5.60
N HIS A 46 -21.55 -0.59 5.73
CA HIS A 46 -22.17 -1.27 4.59
C HIS A 46 -22.60 -0.31 3.49
N TYR A 47 -23.11 0.85 3.88
CA TYR A 47 -23.53 1.88 2.91
C TYR A 47 -22.35 2.47 2.14
N HIS A 48 -21.25 2.81 2.84
CA HIS A 48 -20.10 3.52 2.25
C HIS A 48 -19.06 2.61 1.61
N PHE A 49 -18.92 1.38 2.09
CA PHE A 49 -17.84 0.47 1.70
C PHE A 49 -18.32 -0.93 1.32
N GLY A 50 -19.50 -1.36 1.75
CA GLY A 50 -20.03 -2.70 1.51
C GLY A 50 -19.57 -3.73 2.53
N SER A 51 -18.29 -3.78 2.88
CA SER A 51 -17.73 -4.75 3.82
C SER A 51 -16.60 -4.15 4.69
N LYS A 52 -16.15 -4.90 5.70
CA LYS A 52 -14.97 -4.55 6.50
C LYS A 52 -13.70 -4.58 5.65
N GLU A 53 -13.57 -5.57 4.78
CA GLU A 53 -12.45 -5.70 3.85
C GLU A 53 -12.35 -4.48 2.93
N ALA A 54 -13.47 -4.06 2.36
CA ALA A 54 -13.52 -2.88 1.48
C ALA A 54 -13.24 -1.57 2.25
N LEU A 55 -13.69 -1.45 3.50
CA LEU A 55 -13.34 -0.33 4.38
C LEU A 55 -11.83 -0.25 4.60
N VAL A 56 -11.19 -1.37 4.94
CA VAL A 56 -9.74 -1.39 5.22
C VAL A 56 -8.95 -1.25 3.92
N GLY A 57 -9.40 -1.80 2.81
CA GLY A 57 -8.83 -1.53 1.49
C GLY A 57 -8.85 -0.03 1.16
N ALA A 58 -9.98 0.64 1.37
CA ALA A 58 -10.11 2.08 1.19
C ALA A 58 -9.24 2.90 2.16
N LEU A 59 -9.03 2.41 3.40
CA LEU A 59 -8.09 3.00 4.35
C LEU A 59 -6.67 2.94 3.81
N ILE A 60 -6.22 1.77 3.36
CA ILE A 60 -4.89 1.57 2.78
C ILE A 60 -4.69 2.53 1.59
N GLU A 61 -5.64 2.58 0.65
CA GLU A 61 -5.56 3.48 -0.50
C GLU A 61 -5.49 4.96 -0.08
N ALA A 62 -6.31 5.37 0.88
CA ALA A 62 -6.37 6.76 1.32
C ALA A 62 -5.09 7.22 2.03
N ARG A 63 -4.44 6.32 2.79
CA ARG A 63 -3.21 6.64 3.56
C ARG A 63 -1.94 6.44 2.75
N LEU A 64 -1.88 5.39 1.94
CA LEU A 64 -0.67 5.04 1.21
C LEU A 64 -0.62 5.65 -0.19
N GLY A 65 -1.74 5.75 -0.91
CA GLY A 65 -1.77 6.27 -2.28
C GLY A 65 -1.04 7.60 -2.48
N PRO A 66 -1.27 8.63 -1.65
CA PRO A 66 -0.61 9.92 -1.78
C PRO A 66 0.91 9.86 -1.67
N LEU A 67 1.48 8.89 -0.92
CA LEU A 67 2.92 8.79 -0.68
C LEU A 67 3.72 8.52 -1.97
N TRP A 68 3.13 7.82 -2.92
CA TRP A 68 3.77 7.52 -4.20
C TRP A 68 3.29 8.39 -5.36
N ALA A 69 2.14 9.08 -5.19
CA ALA A 69 1.45 9.74 -6.30
C ALA A 69 2.36 10.73 -7.07
N GLU A 70 3.07 11.59 -6.36
CA GLU A 70 3.93 12.60 -6.98
C GLU A 70 5.19 11.98 -7.61
N GLY A 71 5.88 11.10 -6.86
CA GLY A 71 7.11 10.45 -7.32
C GLY A 71 6.89 9.62 -8.58
N LEU A 72 5.85 8.78 -8.57
CA LEU A 72 5.54 7.89 -9.69
C LEU A 72 4.89 8.62 -10.87
N ALA A 73 4.17 9.71 -10.65
CA ALA A 73 3.69 10.56 -11.74
C ALA A 73 4.86 11.17 -12.55
N ARG A 74 5.97 11.50 -11.89
CA ARG A 74 7.20 11.92 -12.58
C ARG A 74 7.83 10.78 -13.37
N ALA A 75 7.92 9.59 -12.78
CA ALA A 75 8.49 8.41 -13.40
C ALA A 75 7.75 7.97 -14.67
N THR A 76 6.42 8.09 -14.70
CA THR A 76 5.61 7.79 -15.91
C THR A 76 5.85 8.75 -17.07
N GLY A 77 6.52 9.88 -16.85
CA GLY A 77 7.01 10.76 -17.92
C GLY A 77 8.13 10.19 -18.78
N GLY A 78 8.57 8.95 -18.53
CA GLY A 78 9.48 8.19 -19.39
C GLY A 78 10.96 8.59 -19.31
N ARG A 79 11.38 9.29 -18.24
CA ARG A 79 12.77 9.77 -18.08
C ARG A 79 13.53 9.07 -16.96
N ASP A 80 12.84 8.36 -16.07
CA ASP A 80 13.50 7.75 -14.93
C ASP A 80 13.97 6.34 -15.26
N SER A 81 15.18 6.02 -14.81
CA SER A 81 15.70 4.66 -14.88
C SER A 81 14.99 3.74 -13.90
N VAL A 82 14.96 2.43 -14.18
CA VAL A 82 14.37 1.44 -13.28
C VAL A 82 14.93 1.55 -11.84
N PRO A 83 16.24 1.75 -11.62
CA PRO A 83 16.76 2.01 -10.27
C PRO A 83 16.11 3.21 -9.58
N ALA A 84 15.90 4.33 -10.29
CA ALA A 84 15.26 5.52 -9.71
C ALA A 84 13.79 5.29 -9.37
N VAL A 85 13.06 4.52 -10.18
CA VAL A 85 11.69 4.08 -9.89
C VAL A 85 11.66 3.22 -8.63
N VAL A 86 12.57 2.26 -8.50
CA VAL A 86 12.68 1.40 -7.31
C VAL A 86 12.99 2.22 -6.05
N ASP A 87 13.87 3.22 -6.15
CA ASP A 87 14.15 4.13 -5.03
C ASP A 87 12.91 4.94 -4.62
N THR A 88 12.15 5.44 -5.60
CA THR A 88 10.88 6.14 -5.37
C THR A 88 9.84 5.23 -4.68
N ILE A 89 9.82 3.94 -4.99
CA ILE A 89 8.95 2.96 -4.34
C ILE A 89 9.40 2.70 -2.91
N LEU A 90 10.69 2.46 -2.67
CA LEU A 90 11.22 2.01 -1.38
C LEU A 90 11.22 3.11 -0.32
N ALA A 91 11.39 4.38 -0.69
CA ALA A 91 11.48 5.48 0.25
C ALA A 91 10.26 5.58 1.20
N PRO A 92 9.00 5.56 0.74
CA PRO A 92 7.85 5.58 1.65
C PRO A 92 7.76 4.34 2.56
N PHE A 93 8.19 3.16 2.10
CA PHE A 93 8.21 1.96 2.95
C PHE A 93 9.17 2.12 4.14
N GLN A 94 10.34 2.73 3.92
CA GLN A 94 11.29 3.03 4.99
C GLN A 94 10.73 4.04 5.99
N GLU A 95 10.08 5.10 5.49
CA GLU A 95 9.47 6.13 6.32
C GLU A 95 8.34 5.53 7.17
N LEU A 96 7.43 4.78 6.57
CA LEU A 96 6.33 4.10 7.25
C LEU A 96 6.83 3.10 8.32
N ALA A 97 7.93 2.39 8.07
CA ALA A 97 8.48 1.45 9.03
C ALA A 97 9.04 2.12 10.30
N SER A 98 9.25 3.45 10.28
CA SER A 98 9.84 4.19 11.39
C SER A 98 8.87 4.47 12.54
N ASP A 99 7.55 4.42 12.32
CA ASP A 99 6.55 4.76 13.34
C ASP A 99 5.42 3.70 13.46
N PRO A 100 4.70 3.63 14.61
CA PRO A 100 3.68 2.60 14.85
C PRO A 100 2.51 2.64 13.86
N LEU A 101 2.08 3.84 13.43
CA LEU A 101 0.96 3.98 12.49
C LEU A 101 1.37 3.52 11.09
N GLY A 102 2.57 3.91 10.65
CA GLY A 102 3.14 3.44 9.40
C GLY A 102 3.28 1.93 9.36
N ARG A 103 3.79 1.32 10.44
CA ARG A 103 3.87 -0.14 10.57
C ARG A 103 2.50 -0.82 10.51
N LEU A 104 1.46 -0.22 11.12
CA LEU A 104 0.08 -0.71 10.95
C LEU A 104 -0.31 -0.76 9.47
N HIS A 105 -0.09 0.34 8.74
CA HIS A 105 -0.43 0.41 7.33
C HIS A 105 0.31 -0.64 6.50
N LEU A 106 1.60 -0.87 6.78
CA LEU A 106 2.40 -1.91 6.11
C LEU A 106 1.89 -3.32 6.41
N ARG A 107 1.51 -3.63 7.66
CA ARG A 107 0.89 -4.92 8.02
C ARG A 107 -0.43 -5.14 7.30
N LEU A 108 -1.28 -4.11 7.26
CA LEU A 108 -2.57 -4.19 6.56
C LEU A 108 -2.35 -4.39 5.05
N LEU A 109 -1.41 -3.66 4.45
CA LEU A 109 -1.05 -3.83 3.04
C LEU A 109 -0.59 -5.27 2.77
N ALA A 110 0.32 -5.80 3.60
CA ALA A 110 0.81 -7.18 3.46
C ALA A 110 -0.33 -8.19 3.61
N ARG A 111 -1.21 -8.03 4.62
CA ARG A 111 -2.37 -8.90 4.79
C ARG A 111 -3.24 -8.93 3.55
N PHE A 112 -3.51 -7.79 2.93
CA PHE A 112 -4.42 -7.69 1.79
C PHE A 112 -3.79 -8.15 0.48
N VAL A 113 -2.55 -7.79 0.22
CA VAL A 113 -1.86 -8.13 -1.03
C VAL A 113 -1.39 -9.58 -1.00
N LEU A 114 -0.62 -9.99 0.02
CA LEU A 114 -0.07 -11.35 0.10
C LEU A 114 -1.15 -12.39 0.44
N GLY A 115 -2.17 -12.00 1.22
CA GLY A 115 -3.34 -12.83 1.51
C GLY A 115 -4.31 -12.97 0.34
N ARG A 116 -4.06 -12.29 -0.79
CA ARG A 116 -4.91 -12.30 -2.00
C ARG A 116 -6.38 -12.01 -1.69
N HIS A 117 -6.62 -11.10 -0.72
CA HIS A 117 -7.97 -10.63 -0.46
C HIS A 117 -8.49 -9.88 -1.69
N LEU A 118 -9.69 -10.26 -2.14
CA LEU A 118 -10.36 -9.63 -3.28
C LEU A 118 -10.85 -8.23 -2.88
N THR A 119 -9.96 -7.27 -2.96
CA THR A 119 -10.29 -5.85 -2.78
C THR A 119 -10.22 -5.20 -4.14
N SER A 120 -11.29 -4.51 -4.53
CA SER A 120 -11.28 -3.72 -5.75
C SER A 120 -10.54 -2.41 -5.50
N TRP A 121 -9.23 -2.41 -5.77
CA TRP A 121 -8.41 -1.22 -5.69
C TRP A 121 -8.87 -0.16 -6.69
N GLN A 122 -9.09 1.06 -6.24
CA GLN A 122 -9.53 2.20 -7.07
C GLN A 122 -8.36 3.10 -7.46
N GLY A 123 -7.39 3.23 -6.56
CA GLY A 123 -6.21 4.08 -6.77
C GLY A 123 -5.31 3.56 -7.91
N PRO A 124 -4.79 4.43 -8.78
CA PRO A 124 -3.98 4.03 -9.93
C PRO A 124 -2.74 3.22 -9.51
N TRP A 125 -2.11 3.55 -8.39
CA TRP A 125 -0.90 2.90 -7.90
C TRP A 125 -1.14 1.56 -7.18
N PHE A 126 -2.40 1.18 -7.02
CA PHE A 126 -2.81 -0.14 -6.56
C PHE A 126 -3.25 -1.04 -7.72
N ARG A 127 -3.20 -0.55 -8.95
CA ARG A 127 -3.57 -1.29 -10.17
C ARG A 127 -2.34 -1.62 -10.98
N MET A 128 -2.22 -2.88 -11.40
CA MET A 128 -1.04 -3.38 -12.09
C MET A 128 -0.77 -2.69 -13.44
N ASP A 129 -1.81 -2.19 -14.11
CA ASP A 129 -1.69 -1.49 -15.38
C ASP A 129 -0.79 -0.25 -15.28
N SER A 130 -0.83 0.46 -14.13
CA SER A 130 0.01 1.64 -13.90
C SER A 130 1.50 1.29 -13.84
N TRP A 131 1.82 0.09 -13.37
CA TRP A 131 3.20 -0.37 -13.19
C TRP A 131 3.79 -0.95 -14.46
N THR A 132 3.00 -1.64 -15.28
CA THR A 132 3.47 -2.22 -16.54
C THR A 132 4.00 -1.15 -17.48
N ALA A 133 3.42 0.04 -17.46
CA ALA A 133 3.85 1.18 -18.27
C ALA A 133 5.27 1.68 -17.92
N LEU A 134 5.79 1.35 -16.73
CA LEU A 134 7.16 1.71 -16.31
C LEU A 134 8.25 0.77 -16.82
N LEU A 135 7.88 -0.30 -17.52
CA LEU A 135 8.80 -1.24 -18.19
C LEU A 135 8.43 -1.39 -19.67
N PRO A 136 8.52 -0.30 -20.46
CA PRO A 136 8.03 -0.28 -21.85
C PRO A 136 8.79 -1.23 -22.79
N GLU A 137 10.01 -1.62 -22.43
CA GLU A 137 10.84 -2.56 -23.22
C GLU A 137 10.36 -4.02 -23.11
N LEU A 138 9.46 -4.30 -22.16
CA LEU A 138 8.94 -5.65 -21.94
C LEU A 138 7.53 -5.80 -22.49
N ARG A 139 7.16 -7.04 -22.82
CA ARG A 139 5.74 -7.37 -23.06
C ARG A 139 4.94 -7.14 -21.78
N ALA A 140 3.72 -6.63 -21.89
CA ALA A 140 2.88 -6.30 -20.74
C ALA A 140 2.72 -7.46 -19.73
N SER A 141 2.58 -8.70 -20.21
CA SER A 141 2.49 -9.87 -19.35
C SER A 141 3.78 -10.18 -18.57
N GLU A 142 4.93 -9.91 -19.17
CA GLU A 142 6.23 -10.07 -18.52
C GLU A 142 6.47 -8.96 -17.50
N ALA A 143 6.22 -7.71 -17.88
CA ALA A 143 6.29 -6.56 -16.98
C ALA A 143 5.37 -6.77 -15.75
N GLN A 144 4.15 -7.27 -15.95
CA GLN A 144 3.22 -7.59 -14.87
C GLN A 144 3.79 -8.67 -13.92
N ARG A 145 4.33 -9.78 -14.45
CA ARG A 145 4.94 -10.84 -13.62
C ARG A 145 6.08 -10.31 -12.76
N ARG A 146 6.96 -9.48 -13.35
CA ARG A 146 8.12 -8.92 -12.63
C ARG A 146 7.70 -7.95 -11.54
N TRP A 147 6.75 -7.06 -11.82
CA TRP A 147 6.22 -6.15 -10.81
C TRP A 147 5.50 -6.89 -9.68
N MET A 148 4.74 -7.95 -9.99
CA MET A 148 4.11 -8.77 -8.95
C MET A 148 5.17 -9.38 -8.01
N LEU A 149 6.24 -9.99 -8.56
CA LEU A 149 7.33 -10.54 -7.75
C LEU A 149 8.06 -9.48 -6.94
N ALA A 150 8.30 -8.30 -7.52
CA ALA A 150 8.93 -7.17 -6.84
C ALA A 150 8.07 -6.70 -5.66
N PHE A 151 6.76 -6.52 -5.86
CA PHE A 151 5.85 -6.10 -4.79
C PHE A 151 5.67 -7.17 -3.72
N ASP A 152 5.52 -8.44 -4.10
CA ASP A 152 5.42 -9.53 -3.12
C ASP A 152 6.66 -9.53 -2.21
N LEU A 153 7.86 -9.37 -2.77
CA LEU A 153 9.10 -9.30 -2.01
C LEU A 153 9.17 -8.06 -1.11
N ILE A 154 8.90 -6.87 -1.65
CA ILE A 154 8.96 -5.61 -0.89
C ILE A 154 7.93 -5.64 0.24
N ILE A 155 6.67 -5.95 -0.07
CA ILE A 155 5.58 -5.94 0.90
C ILE A 155 5.80 -7.01 1.98
N MET A 156 6.28 -8.20 1.62
CA MET A 156 6.63 -9.23 2.59
C MET A 156 7.74 -8.75 3.54
N ARG A 157 8.77 -8.08 3.02
CA ARG A 157 9.91 -7.62 3.82
C ARG A 157 9.57 -6.50 4.79
N PHE A 158 8.63 -5.62 4.44
CA PHE A 158 8.23 -4.50 5.30
C PHE A 158 6.97 -4.77 6.14
N GLY A 159 6.13 -5.72 5.73
CA GLY A 159 4.85 -5.99 6.38
C GLY A 159 4.83 -7.19 7.32
N THR A 160 5.97 -7.87 7.55
CA THR A 160 6.06 -8.99 8.49
C THR A 160 6.51 -8.55 9.88
N PRO A 161 5.90 -9.11 10.97
CA PRO A 161 6.17 -8.71 12.36
C PRO A 161 7.62 -8.83 12.81
N GLU A 162 8.38 -9.75 12.26
CA GLU A 162 9.77 -10.01 12.65
C GLU A 162 10.74 -8.84 12.43
N ILE A 163 10.30 -7.85 11.64
CA ILE A 163 11.10 -6.66 11.29
C ILE A 163 10.66 -5.45 12.12
N GLU A 164 9.55 -5.55 12.85
CA GLU A 164 8.86 -4.42 13.49
C GLU A 164 9.68 -3.66 14.53
N ASP A 165 10.56 -4.33 15.27
CA ASP A 165 11.27 -3.67 16.39
C ASP A 165 12.56 -2.95 16.00
N ARG A 166 13.15 -3.22 14.84
CA ARG A 166 14.47 -2.69 14.46
C ARG A 166 14.53 -2.00 13.11
N GLY A 167 13.44 -2.05 12.32
CA GLY A 167 13.51 -1.63 10.93
C GLY A 167 14.44 -2.51 10.08
N MET A 168 14.51 -2.25 8.80
CA MET A 168 15.45 -2.93 7.91
C MET A 168 16.82 -2.25 8.01
N SER A 169 17.90 -3.02 8.24
CA SER A 169 19.25 -2.46 8.24
C SER A 169 19.64 -1.95 6.84
N GLU A 170 20.51 -0.96 6.78
CA GLU A 170 21.02 -0.42 5.51
C GLU A 170 21.56 -1.50 4.55
N PRO A 171 22.39 -2.49 4.99
CA PRO A 171 22.81 -3.56 4.11
C PRO A 171 21.64 -4.42 3.58
N ALA A 172 20.64 -4.71 4.42
CA ALA A 172 19.47 -5.48 4.00
C ALA A 172 18.60 -4.70 2.98
N LEU A 173 18.44 -3.40 3.19
CA LEU A 173 17.73 -2.53 2.24
C LEU A 173 18.48 -2.45 0.91
N THR A 174 19.78 -2.25 0.93
CA THR A 174 20.63 -2.24 -0.27
C THR A 174 20.51 -3.57 -1.03
N ALA A 175 20.53 -4.70 -0.32
CA ALA A 175 20.36 -6.01 -0.92
C ALA A 175 18.98 -6.18 -1.56
N LEU A 176 17.92 -5.79 -0.86
CA LEU A 176 16.55 -5.80 -1.40
C LEU A 176 16.44 -4.95 -2.67
N ARG A 177 16.90 -3.70 -2.60
CA ARG A 177 16.92 -2.77 -3.73
C ARG A 177 17.63 -3.38 -4.94
N ASN A 178 18.86 -3.86 -4.76
CA ASN A 178 19.66 -4.43 -5.84
C ASN A 178 19.00 -5.68 -6.45
N PHE A 179 18.38 -6.53 -5.62
CA PHE A 179 17.66 -7.70 -6.09
C PHE A 179 16.44 -7.32 -6.92
N VAL A 180 15.64 -6.35 -6.46
CA VAL A 180 14.46 -5.86 -7.18
C VAL A 180 14.87 -5.21 -8.50
N VAL A 181 15.90 -4.34 -8.50
CA VAL A 181 16.41 -3.72 -9.73
C VAL A 181 16.88 -4.80 -10.72
N ALA A 182 17.67 -5.77 -10.28
CA ALA A 182 18.15 -6.84 -11.14
C ALA A 182 17.00 -7.66 -11.74
N GLY A 183 15.97 -7.98 -10.95
CA GLY A 183 14.79 -8.69 -11.42
C GLY A 183 13.97 -7.92 -12.45
N LEU A 184 13.82 -6.61 -12.27
CA LEU A 184 13.08 -5.75 -13.19
C LEU A 184 13.85 -5.47 -14.49
N THR A 185 15.19 -5.44 -14.44
CA THR A 185 16.07 -5.14 -15.60
C THR A 185 16.65 -6.37 -16.27
N ALA A 186 16.38 -7.58 -15.76
CA ALA A 186 16.85 -8.82 -16.39
C ALA A 186 16.42 -8.87 -17.87
N PRO A 187 17.23 -9.44 -18.78
CA PRO A 187 16.83 -9.63 -20.17
C PRO A 187 15.47 -10.34 -20.26
N GLY A 188 14.56 -9.83 -21.08
CA GLY A 188 13.28 -10.49 -21.36
C GLY A 188 13.49 -11.73 -22.23
N GLU A 189 12.54 -12.67 -22.20
CA GLU A 189 12.48 -13.71 -23.22
C GLU A 189 12.33 -13.04 -24.59
N GLN A 190 13.29 -13.28 -25.47
CA GLN A 190 13.18 -12.83 -26.85
C GLN A 190 12.01 -13.57 -27.53
N PRO A 191 11.28 -12.90 -28.41
CA PRO A 191 10.15 -13.49 -29.11
C PRO A 191 10.53 -14.68 -29.99
#